data_6935c973329439ee548c6296364630f6
#
_entry.id   6935c973329439ee548c6296364630f6
#
_cell.length_a   1.000
_cell.length_b   1.000
_cell.length_c   1.000
_cell.angle_alpha   90.00
_cell.angle_beta   90.00
_cell.angle_gamma   90.00
#
_symmetry.space_group_name_H-M   'P 1'
#
loop_
_entity.id
_entity.type
_entity.pdbx_description
1 polymer ?
#
loop_
_entity_poly.entity_id
_entity_poly.type
_entity_poly.pdbx_seq_one_letter_code
_entity_poly.pdbx_strand_id
1 'polypeptide(L)'
;MRTMGYKTFEDKDFDLNIVGIRSRNRRADAFDDHLCVYYKEGGLWVEERYNCTVDAGAYWMQNPYKEEGCAILKAGQYRGVWSIGLHRGKYEALCQKDNAPVTVWRDANKDLIQDQRTGETGYFGINCHRALKDRIARQVGRFSAGCTVIQHPADFARLMMLCQMQVAAGLGDKFTYTLIED
;
A
#
# COMPACT_ATOMS: atom_id res chain seq x y z
N MET A 1 -2.28 15.77 3.10
CA MET A 1 -0.83 15.65 2.90
C MET A 1 -0.06 16.94 3.26
N ARG A 2 -0.30 18.08 2.62
CA ARG A 2 0.45 19.35 2.89
C ARG A 2 0.36 19.79 4.35
N THR A 3 -0.82 19.76 4.96
CA THR A 3 -1.03 20.10 6.38
C THR A 3 -0.29 19.21 7.36
N MET A 4 0.10 18.01 6.91
CA MET A 4 0.89 17.04 7.67
C MET A 4 2.39 17.12 7.36
N GLY A 5 2.83 18.10 6.55
CA GLY A 5 4.23 18.28 6.17
C GLY A 5 4.74 17.28 5.13
N TYR A 6 3.88 16.49 4.50
CA TYR A 6 4.28 15.53 3.47
C TYR A 6 4.51 16.21 2.13
N LYS A 7 5.54 15.75 1.39
CA LYS A 7 5.81 16.19 0.02
C LYS A 7 4.63 15.83 -0.88
N THR A 8 4.18 16.79 -1.67
CA THR A 8 3.19 16.62 -2.75
C THR A 8 3.89 16.81 -4.09
N PHE A 9 3.65 15.93 -5.03
CA PHE A 9 4.14 15.97 -6.40
C PHE A 9 3.09 16.64 -7.27
N GLU A 10 3.39 17.80 -7.84
CA GLU A 10 2.40 18.65 -8.52
C GLU A 10 2.96 19.48 -9.68
N ASP A 11 4.26 19.33 -9.95
CA ASP A 11 4.93 20.17 -10.95
C ASP A 11 4.72 19.65 -12.38
N LYS A 12 4.38 18.37 -12.55
CA LYS A 12 4.23 17.69 -13.83
C LYS A 12 2.99 16.82 -13.87
N ASP A 13 2.46 16.60 -15.08
CA ASP A 13 1.39 15.63 -15.30
C ASP A 13 1.91 14.21 -15.02
N PHE A 14 1.05 13.35 -14.48
CA PHE A 14 1.33 11.96 -14.09
C PHE A 14 2.42 11.77 -13.03
N ASP A 15 2.80 12.82 -12.28
CA ASP A 15 3.66 12.67 -11.09
C ASP A 15 2.77 12.24 -9.91
N LEU A 16 2.75 10.93 -9.64
CA LEU A 16 1.73 10.30 -8.80
C LEU A 16 1.97 10.55 -7.30
N ASN A 17 0.92 10.95 -6.60
CA ASN A 17 0.84 10.93 -5.15
C ASN A 17 -0.02 9.72 -4.74
N ILE A 18 0.60 8.65 -4.26
CA ILE A 18 -0.08 7.42 -3.84
C ILE A 18 -0.28 7.47 -2.34
N VAL A 19 -1.54 7.50 -1.91
CA VAL A 19 -1.94 7.73 -0.51
C VAL A 19 -2.83 6.60 -0.02
N GLY A 20 -2.34 5.81 0.92
CA GLY A 20 -3.18 4.89 1.70
C GLY A 20 -3.90 5.66 2.82
N ILE A 21 -5.16 5.40 3.00
CA ILE A 21 -5.98 5.92 4.09
C ILE A 21 -6.46 4.73 4.90
N ARG A 22 -5.86 4.54 6.07
CA ARG A 22 -6.26 3.49 7.01
C ARG A 22 -7.53 3.90 7.73
N SER A 23 -8.52 3.02 7.73
CA SER A 23 -9.75 3.14 8.49
C SER A 23 -9.48 3.11 10.00
N ARG A 24 -10.38 3.70 10.79
CA ARG A 24 -10.37 3.57 12.26
C ARG A 24 -10.70 2.17 12.75
N ASN A 25 -11.27 1.35 11.90
CA ASN A 25 -11.56 -0.04 12.22
C ASN A 25 -10.26 -0.85 12.24
N ARG A 26 -9.81 -1.24 13.41
CA ARG A 26 -8.58 -2.03 13.59
C ARG A 26 -8.78 -3.53 13.47
N ARG A 27 -10.01 -3.97 13.17
CA ARG A 27 -10.29 -5.39 13.02
C ARG A 27 -9.75 -5.90 11.68
N ALA A 28 -8.92 -6.93 11.74
CA ALA A 28 -8.33 -7.55 10.56
C ALA A 28 -9.39 -8.13 9.60
N ASP A 29 -9.00 -8.36 8.37
CA ASP A 29 -9.74 -9.10 7.33
C ASP A 29 -10.79 -8.31 6.55
N ALA A 30 -10.83 -6.99 6.65
CA ALA A 30 -11.71 -6.12 5.89
C ALA A 30 -10.98 -5.38 4.76
N PHE A 31 -11.70 -5.08 3.67
CA PHE A 31 -11.28 -4.13 2.63
C PHE A 31 -11.99 -2.79 2.89
N ASP A 32 -11.69 -2.17 4.02
CA ASP A 32 -12.32 -0.94 4.50
C ASP A 32 -11.37 0.26 4.52
N ASP A 33 -10.16 0.06 3.99
CA ASP A 33 -9.20 1.11 3.72
C ASP A 33 -9.33 1.61 2.28
N HIS A 34 -8.69 2.74 2.00
CA HIS A 34 -8.67 3.31 0.66
C HIS A 34 -7.24 3.56 0.18
N LEU A 35 -7.00 3.29 -1.09
CA LEU A 35 -5.85 3.79 -1.81
C LEU A 35 -6.31 4.90 -2.75
N CYS A 36 -5.85 6.13 -2.49
CA CYS A 36 -6.10 7.28 -3.34
C CYS A 36 -4.86 7.59 -4.17
N VAL A 37 -5.06 7.91 -5.45
CA VAL A 37 -4.00 8.37 -6.34
C VAL A 37 -4.36 9.76 -6.83
N TYR A 38 -3.52 10.74 -6.51
CA TYR A 38 -3.69 12.13 -6.95
C TYR A 38 -2.58 12.46 -7.95
N TYR A 39 -2.95 13.02 -9.08
CA TYR A 39 -2.01 13.43 -10.11
C TYR A 39 -2.59 14.56 -10.94
N LYS A 40 -1.79 15.20 -11.79
CA LYS A 40 -2.28 16.14 -12.81
C LYS A 40 -2.37 15.45 -14.16
N GLU A 41 -3.36 15.85 -14.93
CA GLU A 41 -3.51 15.53 -16.34
C GLU A 41 -3.98 16.79 -17.08
N GLY A 42 -3.22 17.25 -18.07
CA GLY A 42 -3.46 18.54 -18.70
C GLY A 42 -3.42 19.72 -17.73
N GLY A 43 -2.61 19.63 -16.67
CA GLY A 43 -2.50 20.63 -15.61
C GLY A 43 -3.62 20.63 -14.57
N LEU A 44 -4.67 19.82 -14.75
CA LEU A 44 -5.80 19.70 -13.82
C LEU A 44 -5.60 18.52 -12.85
N TRP A 45 -6.03 18.70 -11.60
CA TRP A 45 -5.98 17.64 -10.62
C TRP A 45 -7.02 16.56 -10.93
N VAL A 46 -6.55 15.30 -10.87
CA VAL A 46 -7.35 14.08 -10.95
C VAL A 46 -7.17 13.30 -9.67
N GLU A 47 -8.27 12.75 -9.15
CA GLU A 47 -8.28 11.82 -8.02
C GLU A 47 -8.90 10.51 -8.47
N GLU A 48 -8.22 9.42 -8.15
CA GLU A 48 -8.79 8.08 -8.24
C GLU A 48 -8.74 7.42 -6.86
N ARG A 49 -9.78 6.66 -6.50
CA ARG A 49 -9.90 6.02 -5.19
C ARG A 49 -10.31 4.56 -5.35
N TYR A 50 -9.58 3.70 -4.68
CA TYR A 50 -9.74 2.25 -4.75
C TYR A 50 -9.95 1.67 -3.36
N ASN A 51 -10.88 0.71 -3.23
CA ASN A 51 -11.02 -0.06 -1.99
C ASN A 51 -9.85 -1.02 -1.85
N CYS A 52 -9.26 -1.03 -0.67
CA CYS A 52 -8.10 -1.86 -0.37
C CYS A 52 -8.07 -2.28 1.10
N THR A 53 -7.09 -3.06 1.46
CA THR A 53 -6.56 -3.12 2.82
C THR A 53 -5.12 -2.63 2.82
N VAL A 54 -4.72 -1.92 3.86
CA VAL A 54 -3.30 -1.59 4.15
C VAL A 54 -2.76 -2.47 5.28
N ASP A 55 -3.54 -3.44 5.69
CA ASP A 55 -3.38 -4.24 6.89
C ASP A 55 -3.33 -5.74 6.60
N ALA A 56 -2.92 -6.52 7.60
CA ALA A 56 -2.85 -7.97 7.47
C ALA A 56 -4.25 -8.60 7.56
N GLY A 57 -4.47 -9.67 6.79
CA GLY A 57 -5.66 -10.50 6.92
C GLY A 57 -5.63 -11.42 8.13
N ALA A 58 -6.80 -11.93 8.53
CA ALA A 58 -7.00 -12.76 9.73
C ALA A 58 -6.04 -13.95 9.81
N TYR A 59 -5.77 -14.60 8.68
CA TYR A 59 -4.87 -15.75 8.66
C TYR A 59 -3.45 -15.39 9.19
N TRP A 60 -2.88 -14.28 8.72
CA TRP A 60 -1.53 -13.89 9.09
C TRP A 60 -1.46 -13.25 10.48
N MET A 61 -2.53 -12.60 10.92
CA MET A 61 -2.63 -12.14 12.30
C MET A 61 -2.55 -13.32 13.29
N GLN A 62 -3.20 -14.43 12.97
CA GLN A 62 -3.19 -15.64 13.80
C GLN A 62 -1.95 -16.51 13.59
N ASN A 63 -1.32 -16.44 12.41
CA ASN A 63 -0.18 -17.27 12.01
C ASN A 63 0.96 -16.40 11.46
N PRO A 64 1.55 -15.51 12.27
CA PRO A 64 2.60 -14.61 11.80
C PRO A 64 3.87 -15.39 11.40
N TYR A 65 4.61 -14.86 10.42
CA TYR A 65 5.89 -15.46 9.99
C TYR A 65 6.98 -15.39 11.04
N LYS A 66 6.90 -14.42 11.96
CA LYS A 66 7.87 -14.18 13.03
C LYS A 66 7.16 -14.19 14.38
N GLU A 67 7.89 -14.57 15.44
CA GLU A 67 7.39 -14.56 16.82
C GLU A 67 6.98 -13.15 17.29
N GLU A 68 7.67 -12.12 16.79
CA GLU A 68 7.37 -10.72 17.07
C GLU A 68 6.02 -10.26 16.50
N GLY A 69 5.37 -11.11 15.70
CA GLY A 69 4.05 -10.90 15.18
C GLY A 69 3.99 -10.33 13.77
N CYS A 70 2.77 -9.99 13.37
CA CYS A 70 2.48 -9.47 12.05
C CYS A 70 3.01 -8.04 11.87
N ALA A 71 3.48 -7.70 10.68
CA ALA A 71 3.95 -6.36 10.36
C ALA A 71 2.78 -5.46 9.94
N ILE A 72 2.59 -4.35 10.63
CA ILE A 72 1.61 -3.32 10.32
C ILE A 72 2.36 -2.06 9.94
N LEU A 73 2.24 -1.59 8.70
CA LEU A 73 2.95 -0.40 8.24
C LEU A 73 2.57 0.81 9.10
N LYS A 74 3.56 1.50 9.65
CA LYS A 74 3.34 2.72 10.41
C LYS A 74 2.89 3.86 9.49
N ALA A 75 1.95 4.71 9.93
CA ALA A 75 1.59 5.91 9.20
C ALA A 75 2.82 6.81 8.98
N GLY A 76 2.94 7.36 7.78
CA GLY A 76 4.08 8.17 7.37
C GLY A 76 4.23 8.26 5.86
N GLN A 77 5.20 9.04 5.40
CA GLN A 77 5.54 9.12 3.98
C GLN A 77 6.84 8.37 3.70
N TYR A 78 6.79 7.41 2.81
CA TYR A 78 7.90 6.55 2.38
C TYR A 78 8.29 6.93 0.95
N ARG A 79 9.33 7.75 0.82
CA ARG A 79 9.73 8.32 -0.48
C ARG A 79 10.48 7.31 -1.33
N GLY A 80 9.97 7.09 -2.57
CA GLY A 80 10.59 6.18 -3.53
C GLY A 80 10.69 4.73 -3.02
N VAL A 81 9.77 4.31 -2.15
CA VAL A 81 9.79 3.00 -1.49
C VAL A 81 9.42 1.87 -2.45
N TRP A 82 8.56 2.13 -3.43
CA TRP A 82 8.11 1.15 -4.39
C TRP A 82 8.71 1.35 -5.78
N SER A 83 8.84 0.26 -6.51
CA SER A 83 9.05 0.23 -7.96
C SER A 83 8.17 -0.84 -8.58
N ILE A 84 7.95 -0.75 -9.91
CA ILE A 84 7.30 -1.83 -10.65
C ILE A 84 8.22 -3.06 -10.61
N GLY A 85 7.70 -4.18 -10.16
CA GLY A 85 8.44 -5.43 -10.02
C GLY A 85 7.50 -6.63 -10.03
N LEU A 86 8.04 -7.84 -10.00
CA LEU A 86 7.24 -9.08 -9.99
C LEU A 86 6.87 -9.48 -8.56
N HIS A 87 5.61 -9.28 -8.18
CA HIS A 87 5.11 -9.80 -6.90
C HIS A 87 5.17 -11.33 -6.89
N ARG A 88 5.99 -11.87 -5.96
CA ARG A 88 6.26 -13.31 -5.84
C ARG A 88 6.73 -13.95 -7.15
N GLY A 89 7.41 -13.20 -8.03
CA GLY A 89 7.86 -13.68 -9.33
C GLY A 89 6.75 -13.98 -10.36
N LYS A 90 5.50 -13.51 -10.12
CA LYS A 90 4.33 -13.95 -10.90
C LYS A 90 3.72 -12.87 -11.80
N TYR A 91 3.59 -11.64 -11.31
CA TYR A 91 2.95 -10.56 -12.06
C TYR A 91 3.44 -9.20 -11.56
N GLU A 92 3.35 -8.19 -12.41
CA GLU A 92 3.75 -6.82 -12.07
C GLU A 92 2.89 -6.24 -10.96
N ALA A 93 3.55 -5.62 -9.99
CA ALA A 93 2.97 -4.91 -8.87
C ALA A 93 3.94 -3.82 -8.40
N LEU A 94 3.51 -2.98 -7.45
CA LEU A 94 4.42 -2.08 -6.77
C LEU A 94 5.10 -2.84 -5.63
N CYS A 95 6.38 -3.11 -5.80
CA CYS A 95 7.17 -3.88 -4.85
C CYS A 95 8.09 -2.97 -4.03
N GLN A 96 8.16 -3.23 -2.72
CA GLN A 96 9.13 -2.56 -1.85
C GLN A 96 10.54 -2.86 -2.34
N LYS A 97 11.35 -1.81 -2.48
CA LYS A 97 12.74 -1.94 -2.91
C LYS A 97 13.62 -2.38 -1.74
N ASP A 98 14.61 -3.22 -2.01
CA ASP A 98 15.52 -3.78 -0.99
C ASP A 98 16.28 -2.72 -0.19
N ASN A 99 16.57 -1.58 -0.81
CA ASN A 99 17.28 -0.46 -0.19
C ASN A 99 16.35 0.67 0.32
N ALA A 100 15.04 0.43 0.39
CA ALA A 100 14.05 1.39 0.85
C ALA A 100 13.33 0.87 2.11
N PRO A 101 13.92 1.06 3.30
CA PRO A 101 13.32 0.59 4.54
C PRO A 101 12.01 1.33 4.85
N VAL A 102 11.09 0.62 5.49
CA VAL A 102 9.86 1.17 6.06
C VAL A 102 9.82 0.87 7.54
N THR A 103 8.99 1.60 8.28
CA THR A 103 8.76 1.33 9.71
C THR A 103 7.42 0.63 9.87
N VAL A 104 7.40 -0.45 10.63
CA VAL A 104 6.20 -1.21 10.96
C VAL A 104 6.01 -1.29 12.47
N TRP A 105 4.77 -1.45 12.89
CA TRP A 105 4.43 -1.98 14.21
C TRP A 105 4.40 -3.49 14.16
N ARG A 106 4.68 -4.16 15.29
CA ARG A 106 4.55 -5.60 15.44
C ARG A 106 3.35 -5.95 16.29
N ASP A 107 2.55 -6.89 15.82
CA ASP A 107 1.38 -7.42 16.50
C ASP A 107 1.52 -8.93 16.68
N ALA A 108 1.65 -9.37 17.93
CA ALA A 108 1.94 -10.77 18.30
C ALA A 108 0.82 -11.44 19.09
N ASN A 109 -0.23 -10.72 19.52
CA ASN A 109 -1.24 -11.25 20.44
C ASN A 109 -2.28 -12.16 19.80
N LYS A 110 -2.38 -12.17 18.45
CA LYS A 110 -3.23 -13.06 17.64
C LYS A 110 -4.74 -12.87 17.84
N ASP A 111 -5.20 -11.71 18.33
CA ASP A 111 -6.61 -11.45 18.65
C ASP A 111 -7.43 -10.85 17.50
N LEU A 112 -6.84 -10.68 16.32
CA LEU A 112 -7.44 -10.07 15.12
C LEU A 112 -7.71 -8.57 15.24
N ILE A 113 -7.21 -7.91 16.26
CA ILE A 113 -7.25 -6.46 16.42
C ILE A 113 -5.81 -5.95 16.28
N GLN A 114 -5.58 -5.08 15.34
CA GLN A 114 -4.24 -4.59 15.05
C GLN A 114 -3.72 -3.67 16.15
N ASP A 115 -2.62 -4.08 16.75
CA ASP A 115 -1.91 -3.32 17.78
C ASP A 115 -0.73 -2.53 17.20
N GLN A 116 -0.51 -1.36 17.74
CA GLN A 116 0.61 -0.49 17.38
C GLN A 116 1.54 -0.36 18.59
N ARG A 117 2.33 -1.40 18.88
CA ARG A 117 3.15 -1.45 20.09
C ARG A 117 4.63 -1.16 19.84
N THR A 118 5.35 -2.10 19.27
CA THR A 118 6.80 -2.00 19.08
C THR A 118 7.11 -1.69 17.62
N GLY A 119 7.87 -0.63 17.38
CA GLY A 119 8.29 -0.23 16.04
C GLY A 119 9.56 -0.96 15.59
N GLU A 120 9.58 -1.41 14.34
CA GLU A 120 10.76 -1.99 13.68
C GLU A 120 10.93 -1.35 12.31
N THR A 121 12.18 -1.00 11.93
CA THR A 121 12.48 -0.41 10.63
C THR A 121 13.35 -1.35 9.81
N GLY A 122 12.95 -1.58 8.55
CA GLY A 122 13.69 -2.49 7.68
C GLY A 122 12.96 -2.79 6.38
N TYR A 123 13.37 -3.88 5.75
CA TYR A 123 12.74 -4.46 4.58
C TYR A 123 11.78 -5.57 5.02
N PHE A 124 10.50 -5.41 4.68
CA PHE A 124 9.45 -6.37 5.06
C PHE A 124 8.69 -6.94 3.84
N GLY A 125 9.01 -6.46 2.63
CA GLY A 125 8.25 -6.82 1.44
C GLY A 125 6.83 -6.23 1.44
N ILE A 126 6.66 -5.04 2.01
CA ILE A 126 5.38 -4.30 1.98
C ILE A 126 5.15 -3.82 0.56
N ASN A 127 4.35 -4.57 -0.18
CA ASN A 127 4.03 -4.32 -1.59
C ASN A 127 2.62 -3.74 -1.74
N CYS A 128 2.30 -3.20 -2.92
CA CYS A 128 0.92 -2.94 -3.32
C CYS A 128 0.55 -3.86 -4.49
N HIS A 129 -0.45 -4.72 -4.28
CA HIS A 129 -0.83 -5.75 -5.23
C HIS A 129 -2.34 -6.03 -5.22
N ARG A 130 -2.82 -6.87 -6.15
CA ARG A 130 -4.23 -7.30 -6.18
C ARG A 130 -4.48 -8.48 -5.25
N ALA A 131 -5.72 -8.61 -4.78
CA ALA A 131 -6.18 -9.81 -4.09
C ALA A 131 -6.35 -10.97 -5.09
N LEU A 132 -7.27 -10.85 -6.03
CA LEU A 132 -7.59 -11.86 -7.04
C LEU A 132 -7.36 -11.30 -8.46
N LYS A 133 -7.22 -12.19 -9.45
CA LYS A 133 -7.00 -11.79 -10.85
C LYS A 133 -8.31 -11.47 -11.59
N ASP A 134 -9.36 -12.20 -11.29
CA ASP A 134 -10.55 -12.36 -12.14
C ASP A 134 -11.88 -12.00 -11.47
N ARG A 135 -11.86 -11.71 -10.16
CA ARG A 135 -13.07 -11.34 -9.41
C ARG A 135 -12.76 -10.49 -8.20
N ILE A 136 -13.77 -9.87 -7.62
CA ILE A 136 -13.66 -9.06 -6.41
C ILE A 136 -13.49 -9.99 -5.20
N ALA A 137 -12.48 -9.72 -4.37
CA ALA A 137 -12.27 -10.46 -3.12
C ALA A 137 -13.26 -9.96 -2.04
N ARG A 138 -13.82 -10.90 -1.27
CA ARG A 138 -14.74 -10.55 -0.18
C ARG A 138 -14.05 -10.36 1.17
N GLN A 139 -12.94 -11.05 1.38
CA GLN A 139 -12.14 -11.01 2.60
C GLN A 139 -10.66 -10.96 2.27
N VAL A 140 -9.87 -10.40 3.17
CA VAL A 140 -8.41 -10.28 2.99
C VAL A 140 -7.72 -11.64 3.14
N GLY A 141 -8.06 -12.42 4.15
CA GLY A 141 -7.59 -13.78 4.36
C GLY A 141 -6.06 -13.91 4.32
N ARG A 142 -5.58 -14.57 3.27
CA ARG A 142 -4.15 -14.82 3.05
C ARG A 142 -3.51 -13.85 2.04
N PHE A 143 -4.25 -12.90 1.51
CA PHE A 143 -3.71 -12.00 0.50
C PHE A 143 -2.71 -11.00 1.07
N SER A 144 -2.90 -10.55 2.32
CA SER A 144 -2.02 -9.60 2.98
C SER A 144 -1.44 -10.15 4.28
N ALA A 145 -0.12 -10.06 4.43
CA ALA A 145 0.60 -10.19 5.70
C ALA A 145 1.17 -8.83 6.16
N GLY A 146 0.52 -7.73 5.72
CA GLY A 146 0.92 -6.33 5.94
C GLY A 146 1.07 -5.51 4.65
N CYS A 147 0.85 -6.12 3.48
CA CYS A 147 0.84 -5.43 2.17
C CYS A 147 -0.41 -4.58 1.99
N THR A 148 -0.31 -3.53 1.16
CA THR A 148 -1.49 -2.88 0.57
C THR A 148 -2.08 -3.81 -0.50
N VAL A 149 -3.34 -4.23 -0.33
CA VAL A 149 -3.99 -5.16 -1.26
C VAL A 149 -5.27 -4.56 -1.81
N ILE A 150 -5.32 -4.35 -3.13
CA ILE A 150 -6.48 -3.79 -3.82
C ILE A 150 -7.52 -4.89 -4.02
N GLN A 151 -8.77 -4.57 -3.65
CA GLN A 151 -9.89 -5.50 -3.63
C GLN A 151 -10.34 -5.91 -5.04
N HIS A 152 -10.49 -4.92 -5.95
CA HIS A 152 -11.01 -5.11 -7.28
C HIS A 152 -9.89 -5.21 -8.32
N PRO A 153 -9.84 -6.26 -9.16
CA PRO A 153 -8.75 -6.44 -10.13
C PRO A 153 -8.67 -5.32 -11.20
N ALA A 154 -9.79 -4.71 -11.60
CA ALA A 154 -9.77 -3.60 -12.54
C ALA A 154 -9.15 -2.32 -11.93
N ASP A 155 -9.39 -2.05 -10.65
CA ASP A 155 -8.76 -0.93 -9.94
C ASP A 155 -7.24 -1.12 -9.85
N PHE A 156 -6.81 -2.35 -9.58
CA PHE A 156 -5.38 -2.67 -9.60
C PHE A 156 -4.76 -2.50 -11.00
N ALA A 157 -5.45 -2.94 -12.06
CA ALA A 157 -4.98 -2.74 -13.42
C ALA A 157 -4.87 -1.24 -13.76
N ARG A 158 -5.84 -0.43 -13.30
CA ARG A 158 -5.81 1.02 -13.47
C ARG A 158 -4.65 1.66 -12.72
N LEU A 159 -4.40 1.29 -11.47
CA LEU A 159 -3.22 1.76 -10.72
C LEU A 159 -1.93 1.46 -11.47
N MET A 160 -1.76 0.22 -11.94
CA MET A 160 -0.53 -0.18 -12.66
C MET A 160 -0.35 0.59 -13.96
N MET A 161 -1.45 0.88 -14.68
CA MET A 161 -1.42 1.73 -15.87
C MET A 161 -0.96 3.16 -15.53
N LEU A 162 -1.45 3.77 -14.45
CA LEU A 162 -1.00 5.09 -14.01
C LEU A 162 0.51 5.07 -13.67
N CYS A 163 0.98 4.03 -13.00
CA CYS A 163 2.41 3.88 -12.71
C CYS A 163 3.25 3.79 -13.98
N GLN A 164 2.78 3.05 -15.00
CA GLN A 164 3.45 2.99 -16.29
C GLN A 164 3.42 4.34 -17.03
N MET A 165 2.33 5.12 -16.90
CA MET A 165 2.24 6.49 -17.45
C MET A 165 3.27 7.42 -16.80
N GLN A 166 3.47 7.36 -15.47
CA GLN A 166 4.53 8.09 -14.78
C GLN A 166 5.91 7.77 -15.38
N VAL A 167 6.20 6.48 -15.56
CA VAL A 167 7.49 6.04 -16.15
C VAL A 167 7.63 6.54 -17.58
N ALA A 168 6.58 6.42 -18.40
CA ALA A 168 6.57 6.87 -19.79
C ALA A 168 6.72 8.41 -19.91
N ALA A 169 6.23 9.17 -18.93
CA ALA A 169 6.42 10.62 -18.84
C ALA A 169 7.85 11.03 -18.40
N GLY A 170 8.75 10.08 -18.19
CA GLY A 170 10.15 10.34 -17.80
C GLY A 170 10.31 10.77 -16.34
N LEU A 171 9.33 10.51 -15.48
CA LEU A 171 9.35 10.87 -14.05
C LEU A 171 10.02 9.81 -13.17
N GLY A 172 10.51 8.74 -13.78
CA GLY A 172 11.20 7.64 -13.11
C GLY A 172 10.27 6.52 -12.63
N ASP A 173 10.89 5.47 -12.15
CA ASP A 173 10.26 4.19 -11.76
C ASP A 173 10.09 4.03 -10.24
N LYS A 174 10.34 5.12 -9.48
CA LYS A 174 10.26 5.12 -8.02
C LYS A 174 8.99 5.80 -7.57
N PHE A 175 8.19 5.09 -6.79
CA PHE A 175 6.91 5.58 -6.29
C PHE A 175 6.97 5.86 -4.79
N THR A 176 6.51 7.05 -4.41
CA THR A 176 6.36 7.44 -3.01
C THR A 176 5.00 6.96 -2.51
N TYR A 177 5.02 6.28 -1.36
CA TYR A 177 3.79 5.88 -0.67
C TYR A 177 3.62 6.68 0.62
N THR A 178 2.45 7.26 0.80
CA THR A 178 2.06 7.95 2.03
C THR A 178 0.91 7.19 2.67
N LEU A 179 1.08 6.74 3.91
CA LEU A 179 0.01 6.14 4.70
C LEU A 179 -0.45 7.13 5.76
N ILE A 180 -1.74 7.44 5.78
CA ILE A 180 -2.38 8.25 6.81
C ILE A 180 -3.43 7.43 7.53
N GLU A 181 -3.72 7.80 8.76
CA GLU A 181 -4.80 7.22 9.58
C GLU A 181 -5.96 8.23 9.63
N ASP A 182 -7.20 7.73 9.40
CA ASP A 182 -8.42 8.55 9.47
C ASP A 182 -8.81 8.90 10.92
#